data_d21a4acfeded8878a5e22f9b99780fb0
#
_entry.id   d21a4acfeded8878a5e22f9b99780fb0
#
_cell.length_a   1.000
_cell.length_b   1.000
_cell.length_c   1.000
_cell.angle_alpha   90.00
_cell.angle_beta   90.00
_cell.angle_gamma   90.00
#
_symmetry.space_group_name_H-M   'P 1'
#
loop_
_entity.id
_entity.type
_entity.pdbx_description
1 polymer ?
#
loop_
_entity_poly.entity_id
_entity_poly.type
_entity_poly.pdbx_seq_one_letter_code
_entity_poly.pdbx_strand_id
1 'polypeptide(L)'
;MIKGIIKTLLTFFLVLILGIGYLSIFGIKTKKFNNQIKKSISEVNNKINFQLNDVNYLLNLKNLSINISTNNSKLSIEDRPIDIKKIKTNISIKSFIDNQFSIDNLQISTAEIEINDLLFFTRKVHNSPQLFIISTIIKDGSIEADVSINFDTKGKVKDDYQIKGSIKNARLDLLNQSTIN
;
A
#
# COMPACT_ATOMS: atom_id res chain seq x y z
N MET A 1 -1.01 -39.29 36.78
CA MET A 1 -1.69 -38.09 36.28
C MET A 1 -0.72 -36.99 35.86
N ILE A 2 0.18 -36.48 36.69
CA ILE A 2 1.09 -35.35 36.40
C ILE A 2 1.93 -35.55 35.12
N LYS A 3 2.53 -36.75 34.93
CA LYS A 3 3.35 -37.07 33.73
C LYS A 3 2.54 -36.95 32.42
N GLY A 4 1.27 -37.30 32.42
CA GLY A 4 0.39 -37.15 31.25
C GLY A 4 0.14 -35.67 30.92
N ILE A 5 -0.14 -34.86 31.93
CA ILE A 5 -0.38 -33.42 31.77
C ILE A 5 0.86 -32.72 31.22
N ILE A 6 2.06 -33.06 31.74
CA ILE A 6 3.33 -32.50 31.26
C ILE A 6 3.56 -32.86 29.79
N LYS A 7 3.32 -34.12 29.40
CA LYS A 7 3.47 -34.56 27.99
C LYS A 7 2.52 -33.82 27.06
N THR A 8 1.25 -33.64 27.45
CA THR A 8 0.27 -32.90 26.66
C THR A 8 0.66 -31.43 26.51
N LEU A 9 1.10 -30.79 27.58
CA LEU A 9 1.57 -29.40 27.57
C LEU A 9 2.78 -29.23 26.65
N LEU A 10 3.75 -30.14 26.72
CA LEU A 10 4.96 -30.10 25.90
C LEU A 10 4.64 -30.29 24.40
N THR A 11 3.71 -31.22 24.10
CA THR A 11 3.22 -31.40 22.72
C THR A 11 2.50 -30.15 22.21
N PHE A 12 1.67 -29.54 23.04
CA PHE A 12 1.00 -28.28 22.67
C PHE A 12 2.00 -27.16 22.37
N PHE A 13 3.01 -26.96 23.21
CA PHE A 13 4.06 -25.97 22.96
C PHE A 13 4.86 -26.28 21.71
N LEU A 14 5.17 -27.53 21.43
CA LEU A 14 5.86 -27.91 20.20
C LEU A 14 5.05 -27.55 18.96
N VAL A 15 3.77 -27.88 18.94
CA VAL A 15 2.86 -27.54 17.84
C VAL A 15 2.76 -26.02 17.66
N LEU A 16 2.68 -25.27 18.75
CA LEU A 16 2.62 -23.81 18.72
C LEU A 16 3.90 -23.20 18.13
N ILE A 17 5.09 -23.69 18.54
CA ILE A 17 6.38 -23.25 18.00
C ILE A 17 6.49 -23.55 16.50
N LEU A 18 6.08 -24.75 16.08
CA LEU A 18 6.07 -25.11 14.66
C LEU A 18 5.10 -24.23 13.85
N GLY A 19 3.93 -23.93 14.40
CA GLY A 19 2.95 -23.02 13.78
C GLY A 19 3.49 -21.60 13.61
N ILE A 20 4.10 -21.05 14.65
CA ILE A 20 4.74 -19.72 14.60
C ILE A 20 5.89 -19.71 13.59
N GLY A 21 6.72 -20.76 13.59
CA GLY A 21 7.81 -20.92 12.63
C GLY A 21 7.30 -20.96 11.19
N TYR A 22 6.23 -21.71 10.94
CA TYR A 22 5.58 -21.76 9.63
C TYR A 22 5.08 -20.39 9.19
N LEU A 23 4.35 -19.67 10.05
CA LEU A 23 3.85 -18.33 9.79
C LEU A 23 4.96 -17.31 9.53
N SER A 24 6.11 -17.49 10.16
CA SER A 24 7.26 -16.60 10.00
C SER A 24 8.04 -16.84 8.71
N ILE A 25 8.03 -18.06 8.17
CA ILE A 25 8.79 -18.43 6.97
C ILE A 25 7.91 -18.38 5.72
N PHE A 26 6.74 -18.99 5.76
CA PHE A 26 5.86 -19.16 4.61
C PHE A 26 4.71 -18.14 4.57
N GLY A 27 4.26 -17.67 5.73
CA GLY A 27 3.08 -16.80 5.84
C GLY A 27 1.77 -17.50 5.44
N ILE A 28 0.73 -16.71 5.32
CA ILE A 28 -0.60 -17.14 4.86
C ILE A 28 -1.05 -16.23 3.71
N LYS A 29 -1.43 -16.83 2.59
CA LYS A 29 -2.08 -16.13 1.47
C LYS A 29 -3.59 -16.34 1.58
N THR A 30 -4.35 -15.26 1.57
CA THR A 30 -5.81 -15.33 1.69
C THR A 30 -6.50 -14.13 1.07
N LYS A 31 -7.74 -14.33 0.63
CA LYS A 31 -8.67 -13.26 0.18
C LYS A 31 -9.70 -12.87 1.26
N LYS A 32 -9.65 -13.54 2.42
CA LYS A 32 -10.70 -13.41 3.45
C LYS A 32 -10.95 -11.96 3.89
N PHE A 33 -9.91 -11.13 3.91
CA PHE A 33 -10.00 -9.74 4.37
C PHE A 33 -10.17 -8.72 3.24
N ASN A 34 -10.19 -9.15 1.96
CA ASN A 34 -10.29 -8.24 0.82
C ASN A 34 -11.53 -7.36 0.88
N ASN A 35 -12.68 -7.92 1.29
CA ASN A 35 -13.93 -7.17 1.38
C ASN A 35 -13.88 -6.09 2.48
N GLN A 36 -13.22 -6.38 3.61
CA GLN A 36 -13.04 -5.39 4.67
C GLN A 36 -12.12 -4.25 4.21
N ILE A 37 -11.00 -4.57 3.56
CA ILE A 37 -10.07 -3.58 3.00
C ILE A 37 -10.79 -2.70 1.97
N LYS A 38 -11.53 -3.32 1.04
CA LYS A 38 -12.34 -2.57 0.06
C LYS A 38 -13.32 -1.61 0.73
N LYS A 39 -14.06 -2.11 1.73
CA LYS A 39 -15.03 -1.31 2.47
C LYS A 39 -14.35 -0.11 3.13
N SER A 40 -13.24 -0.32 3.85
CA SER A 40 -12.51 0.77 4.51
C SER A 40 -12.01 1.82 3.52
N ILE A 41 -11.54 1.42 2.33
CA ILE A 41 -11.14 2.36 1.29
C ILE A 41 -12.33 3.15 0.73
N SER A 42 -13.46 2.48 0.49
CA SER A 42 -14.68 3.14 0.00
C SER A 42 -15.31 4.10 1.03
N GLU A 43 -15.09 3.86 2.32
CA GLU A 43 -15.50 4.78 3.40
C GLU A 43 -14.68 6.08 3.40
N VAL A 44 -13.40 6.02 3.01
CA VAL A 44 -12.55 7.20 2.85
C VAL A 44 -12.93 8.00 1.59
N ASN A 45 -13.17 7.30 0.48
CA ASN A 45 -13.62 7.91 -0.76
C ASN A 45 -14.43 6.89 -1.59
N ASN A 46 -15.73 7.11 -1.66
CA ASN A 46 -16.69 6.22 -2.34
C ASN A 46 -16.53 6.13 -3.87
N LYS A 47 -15.73 7.03 -4.46
CA LYS A 47 -15.42 7.01 -5.90
C LYS A 47 -14.28 6.06 -6.23
N ILE A 48 -13.54 5.60 -5.22
CA ILE A 48 -12.41 4.70 -5.40
C ILE A 48 -12.90 3.25 -5.37
N ASN A 49 -12.67 2.52 -6.45
CA ASN A 49 -12.82 1.08 -6.48
C ASN A 49 -11.43 0.43 -6.41
N PHE A 50 -11.24 -0.44 -5.43
CA PHE A 50 -9.98 -1.13 -5.21
C PHE A 50 -10.16 -2.65 -5.36
N GLN A 51 -9.43 -3.23 -6.31
CA GLN A 51 -9.43 -4.66 -6.55
C GLN A 51 -8.12 -5.25 -6.04
N LEU A 52 -8.23 -6.11 -5.04
CA LEU A 52 -7.13 -6.85 -4.43
C LEU A 52 -7.10 -8.29 -4.95
N ASN A 53 -5.92 -8.77 -5.22
CA ASN A 53 -5.63 -10.19 -5.36
C ASN A 53 -5.42 -10.84 -3.99
N ASP A 54 -4.67 -11.96 -3.95
CA ASP A 54 -4.32 -12.60 -2.71
C ASP A 54 -3.43 -11.68 -1.87
N VAL A 55 -3.77 -11.56 -0.60
CA VAL A 55 -2.97 -10.84 0.38
C VAL A 55 -2.16 -11.86 1.15
N ASN A 56 -0.84 -11.64 1.21
CA ASN A 56 0.10 -12.45 1.97
C ASN A 56 0.38 -11.80 3.32
N TYR A 57 0.23 -12.58 4.38
CA TYR A 57 0.50 -12.20 5.77
C TYR A 57 1.69 -13.01 6.26
N LEU A 58 2.79 -12.37 6.61
CA LEU A 58 4.02 -12.98 7.09
C LEU A 58 4.34 -12.44 8.49
N LEU A 59 4.50 -13.35 9.47
CA LEU A 59 4.87 -12.97 10.82
C LEU A 59 6.37 -12.66 10.88
N ASN A 60 6.72 -11.46 11.32
CA ASN A 60 8.10 -11.06 11.57
C ASN A 60 8.38 -11.06 13.08
N LEU A 61 9.01 -12.14 13.55
CA LEU A 61 9.31 -12.32 14.98
C LEU A 61 10.35 -11.32 15.48
N LYS A 62 11.30 -10.90 14.62
CA LYS A 62 12.36 -9.97 14.99
C LYS A 62 11.82 -8.62 15.41
N ASN A 63 10.83 -8.12 14.68
CA ASN A 63 10.25 -6.80 14.87
C ASN A 63 8.87 -6.85 15.54
N LEU A 64 8.40 -8.05 15.92
CA LEU A 64 7.04 -8.28 16.43
C LEU A 64 5.99 -7.57 15.57
N SER A 65 6.01 -7.85 14.28
CA SER A 65 5.12 -7.24 13.29
C SER A 65 4.56 -8.27 12.33
N ILE A 66 3.46 -7.92 11.67
CA ILE A 66 2.88 -8.69 10.57
C ILE A 66 3.16 -7.91 9.29
N ASN A 67 3.97 -8.50 8.41
CA ASN A 67 4.21 -7.95 7.08
C ASN A 67 3.05 -8.38 6.18
N ILE A 68 2.37 -7.40 5.60
CA ILE A 68 1.27 -7.61 4.67
C ILE A 68 1.74 -7.18 3.28
N SER A 69 1.48 -8.02 2.30
CA SER A 69 1.78 -7.67 0.91
C SER A 69 0.75 -8.23 -0.06
N THR A 70 0.50 -7.49 -1.13
CA THR A 70 -0.30 -7.94 -2.27
C THR A 70 0.36 -7.51 -3.56
N ASN A 71 0.14 -8.28 -4.63
CA ASN A 71 0.67 -7.98 -5.95
C ASN A 71 -0.48 -7.84 -6.95
N ASN A 72 -0.23 -7.10 -8.05
CA ASN A 72 -1.14 -6.95 -9.18
C ASN A 72 -2.54 -6.50 -8.76
N SER A 73 -2.59 -5.49 -7.90
CA SER A 73 -3.84 -4.84 -7.48
C SER A 73 -4.22 -3.75 -8.48
N LYS A 74 -5.52 -3.43 -8.54
CA LYS A 74 -6.02 -2.35 -9.39
C LYS A 74 -6.77 -1.33 -8.55
N LEU A 75 -6.46 -0.07 -8.78
CA LEU A 75 -7.16 1.06 -8.22
C LEU A 75 -7.87 1.78 -9.35
N SER A 76 -9.16 2.02 -9.27
CA SER A 76 -9.89 2.74 -10.33
C SER A 76 -10.79 3.82 -9.78
N ILE A 77 -10.91 4.90 -10.55
CA ILE A 77 -11.90 5.96 -10.37
C ILE A 77 -12.60 6.16 -11.71
N GLU A 78 -13.94 6.11 -11.71
CA GLU A 78 -14.75 6.33 -12.92
C GLU A 78 -14.24 5.48 -14.10
N ASP A 79 -14.03 4.18 -13.85
CA ASP A 79 -13.58 3.16 -14.82
C ASP A 79 -12.16 3.37 -15.42
N ARG A 80 -11.38 4.31 -14.89
CA ARG A 80 -9.97 4.45 -15.25
C ARG A 80 -9.10 3.68 -14.26
N PRO A 81 -8.46 2.56 -14.66
CA PRO A 81 -7.64 1.76 -13.78
C PRO A 81 -6.23 2.33 -13.66
N ILE A 82 -5.69 2.25 -12.46
CA ILE A 82 -4.26 2.37 -12.16
C ILE A 82 -3.78 1.01 -11.69
N ASP A 83 -2.88 0.42 -12.44
CA ASP A 83 -2.29 -0.88 -12.10
C ASP A 83 -1.18 -0.70 -11.07
N ILE A 84 -1.29 -1.43 -9.97
CA ILE A 84 -0.33 -1.41 -8.87
C ILE A 84 0.40 -2.76 -8.86
N LYS A 85 1.71 -2.74 -9.11
CA LYS A 85 2.54 -3.95 -9.09
C LYS A 85 2.56 -4.59 -7.72
N LYS A 86 2.75 -3.77 -6.68
CA LYS A 86 2.96 -4.26 -5.33
C LYS A 86 2.55 -3.22 -4.28
N ILE A 87 1.91 -3.73 -3.23
CA ILE A 87 1.69 -2.98 -1.99
C ILE A 87 2.31 -3.79 -0.86
N LYS A 88 3.04 -3.13 0.02
CA LYS A 88 3.56 -3.70 1.25
C LYS A 88 3.26 -2.78 2.42
N THR A 89 2.94 -3.36 3.56
CA THR A 89 2.82 -2.64 4.82
C THR A 89 3.21 -3.53 5.99
N ASN A 90 3.59 -2.92 7.10
CA ASN A 90 3.89 -3.61 8.35
C ASN A 90 2.90 -3.18 9.41
N ILE A 91 2.32 -4.14 10.11
CA ILE A 91 1.48 -3.89 11.28
C ILE A 91 2.28 -4.28 12.53
N SER A 92 2.55 -3.31 13.39
CA SER A 92 3.18 -3.53 14.69
C SER A 92 2.21 -4.25 15.63
N ILE A 93 2.59 -5.44 16.10
CA ILE A 93 1.79 -6.18 17.09
C ILE A 93 1.74 -5.41 18.42
N LYS A 94 2.85 -4.80 18.81
CA LYS A 94 2.93 -3.99 20.04
C LYS A 94 1.97 -2.80 19.98
N SER A 95 2.02 -2.01 18.91
CA SER A 95 1.14 -0.86 18.74
C SER A 95 -0.35 -1.25 18.72
N PHE A 96 -0.65 -2.42 18.17
CA PHE A 96 -2.01 -2.97 18.19
C PHE A 96 -2.48 -3.29 19.63
N ILE A 97 -1.60 -3.88 20.46
CA ILE A 97 -1.91 -4.18 21.86
C ILE A 97 -2.06 -2.87 22.66
N ASP A 98 -1.21 -1.88 22.40
CA ASP A 98 -1.22 -0.57 23.07
C ASP A 98 -2.33 0.36 22.56
N ASN A 99 -3.20 -0.12 21.67
CA ASN A 99 -4.31 0.62 21.05
C ASN A 99 -3.84 1.90 20.30
N GLN A 100 -2.64 1.84 19.72
CA GLN A 100 -2.05 2.88 18.89
C GLN A 100 -2.25 2.57 17.42
N PHE A 101 -1.94 3.53 16.55
CA PHE A 101 -1.92 3.28 15.11
C PHE A 101 -0.83 2.24 14.77
N SER A 102 -1.26 1.13 14.16
CA SER A 102 -0.43 -0.06 14.07
C SER A 102 0.37 -0.17 12.77
N ILE A 103 0.08 0.66 11.78
CA ILE A 103 0.81 0.66 10.49
C ILE A 103 2.02 1.58 10.63
N ASP A 104 3.23 1.00 10.48
CA ASP A 104 4.48 1.75 10.58
C ASP A 104 4.89 2.34 9.22
N ASN A 105 4.68 1.58 8.14
CA ASN A 105 5.14 1.92 6.80
C ASN A 105 4.18 1.39 5.74
N LEU A 106 3.96 2.16 4.67
CA LEU A 106 3.24 1.76 3.47
C LEU A 106 4.14 1.98 2.25
N GLN A 107 4.38 0.91 1.49
CA GLN A 107 5.13 0.94 0.24
C GLN A 107 4.22 0.55 -0.91
N ILE A 108 4.22 1.36 -1.96
CA ILE A 108 3.42 1.14 -3.17
C ILE A 108 4.35 1.22 -4.37
N SER A 109 4.40 0.16 -5.18
CA SER A 109 5.07 0.15 -6.48
C SER A 109 4.02 0.10 -7.58
N THR A 110 4.00 1.09 -8.45
CA THR A 110 3.05 1.13 -9.56
C THR A 110 3.54 0.32 -10.75
N ALA A 111 2.63 -0.10 -11.62
CA ALA A 111 2.97 -0.43 -13.00
C ALA A 111 3.27 0.85 -13.77
N GLU A 112 3.57 0.72 -15.05
CA GLU A 112 3.63 1.88 -15.94
C GLU A 112 2.22 2.46 -16.09
N ILE A 113 2.07 3.74 -15.72
CA ILE A 113 0.79 4.46 -15.71
C ILE A 113 0.91 5.62 -16.70
N GLU A 114 -0.09 5.79 -17.55
CA GLU A 114 -0.22 6.99 -18.37
C GLU A 114 -0.33 8.24 -17.47
N ILE A 115 0.48 9.26 -17.74
CA ILE A 115 0.50 10.48 -16.92
C ILE A 115 -0.89 11.11 -16.85
N ASN A 116 -1.64 11.08 -17.94
CA ASN A 116 -2.99 11.62 -17.99
C ASN A 116 -3.96 10.89 -17.05
N ASP A 117 -3.82 9.56 -16.89
CA ASP A 117 -4.64 8.78 -15.95
C ASP A 117 -4.24 9.06 -14.50
N LEU A 118 -2.94 9.18 -14.24
CA LEU A 118 -2.45 9.57 -12.92
C LEU A 118 -2.93 10.97 -12.52
N LEU A 119 -2.86 11.96 -13.43
CA LEU A 119 -3.33 13.31 -13.19
C LEU A 119 -4.86 13.35 -12.99
N PHE A 120 -5.61 12.60 -13.79
CA PHE A 120 -7.05 12.46 -13.59
C PHE A 120 -7.37 11.90 -12.20
N PHE A 121 -6.72 10.80 -11.81
CA PHE A 121 -6.89 10.19 -10.50
C PHE A 121 -6.57 11.17 -9.38
N THR A 122 -5.41 11.82 -9.43
CA THR A 122 -4.95 12.74 -8.40
C THR A 122 -5.90 13.92 -8.22
N ARG A 123 -6.41 14.49 -9.32
CA ARG A 123 -7.39 15.58 -9.28
C ARG A 123 -8.74 15.17 -8.70
N LYS A 124 -9.16 13.93 -8.88
CA LYS A 124 -10.41 13.41 -8.29
C LYS A 124 -10.28 13.17 -6.78
N VAL A 125 -9.08 12.83 -6.31
CA VAL A 125 -8.79 12.61 -4.88
C VAL A 125 -8.48 13.92 -4.17
N HIS A 126 -7.63 14.75 -4.78
CA HIS A 126 -7.19 16.03 -4.22
C HIS A 126 -7.01 17.06 -5.35
N ASN A 127 -7.98 17.96 -5.47
CA ASN A 127 -7.90 19.00 -6.48
C ASN A 127 -7.07 20.19 -5.96
N SER A 128 -5.99 20.52 -6.66
CA SER A 128 -5.13 21.66 -6.33
C SER A 128 -4.76 22.45 -7.59
N PRO A 129 -4.51 23.78 -7.46
CA PRO A 129 -4.07 24.62 -8.59
C PRO A 129 -2.78 24.10 -9.24
N GLN A 130 -1.86 23.54 -8.44
CA GLN A 130 -0.59 22.99 -8.93
C GLN A 130 -0.82 21.81 -9.88
N LEU A 131 -1.75 20.92 -9.55
CA LEU A 131 -2.12 19.78 -10.42
C LEU A 131 -2.75 20.24 -11.73
N PHE A 132 -3.51 21.34 -11.71
CA PHE A 132 -4.04 21.94 -12.92
C PHE A 132 -2.90 22.44 -13.83
N ILE A 133 -1.94 23.18 -13.28
CA ILE A 133 -0.78 23.68 -14.03
C ILE A 133 0.01 22.52 -14.63
N ILE A 134 0.32 21.48 -13.84
CA ILE A 134 1.04 20.28 -14.31
C ILE A 134 0.31 19.61 -15.46
N SER A 135 -1.03 19.46 -15.37
CA SER A 135 -1.83 18.85 -16.45
C SER A 135 -1.89 19.69 -17.72
N THR A 136 -1.61 21.00 -17.62
CA THR A 136 -1.55 21.89 -18.77
C THR A 136 -0.20 21.78 -19.49
N ILE A 137 0.88 21.53 -18.74
CA ILE A 137 2.24 21.46 -19.27
C ILE A 137 2.55 20.07 -19.82
N ILE A 138 2.19 19.01 -19.08
CA ILE A 138 2.47 17.63 -19.48
C ILE A 138 1.31 17.11 -20.33
N LYS A 139 1.58 16.80 -21.59
CA LYS A 139 0.57 16.36 -22.56
C LYS A 139 0.53 14.85 -22.72
N ASP A 140 1.66 14.19 -22.52
CA ASP A 140 1.81 12.77 -22.81
C ASP A 140 2.97 12.17 -22.04
N GLY A 141 3.02 10.84 -21.95
CA GLY A 141 4.07 10.08 -21.32
C GLY A 141 3.54 9.08 -20.32
N SER A 142 4.43 8.24 -19.83
CA SER A 142 4.12 7.26 -18.80
C SER A 142 5.06 7.40 -17.60
N ILE A 143 4.58 7.01 -16.42
CA ILE A 143 5.34 7.04 -15.18
C ILE A 143 5.27 5.68 -14.48
N GLU A 144 6.38 5.29 -13.91
CA GLU A 144 6.51 4.17 -13.00
C GLU A 144 7.09 4.70 -11.68
N ALA A 145 6.45 4.42 -10.56
CA ALA A 145 6.83 5.01 -9.29
C ALA A 145 6.82 4.01 -8.13
N ASP A 146 7.80 4.18 -7.23
CA ASP A 146 7.85 3.58 -5.90
C ASP A 146 7.61 4.67 -4.86
N VAL A 147 6.59 4.50 -4.05
CA VAL A 147 6.21 5.41 -2.97
C VAL A 147 6.39 4.70 -1.64
N SER A 148 7.10 5.33 -0.71
CA SER A 148 7.25 4.85 0.68
C SER A 148 6.79 5.94 1.63
N ILE A 149 5.83 5.62 2.49
CA ILE A 149 5.22 6.52 3.45
C ILE A 149 5.38 5.90 4.83
N ASN A 150 5.95 6.65 5.76
CA ASN A 150 6.07 6.26 7.17
C ASN A 150 5.02 6.99 8.01
N PHE A 151 4.52 6.31 9.04
CA PHE A 151 3.52 6.85 9.95
C PHE A 151 4.07 6.93 11.37
N ASP A 152 3.56 7.87 12.14
CA ASP A 152 3.79 7.91 13.58
C ASP A 152 2.75 7.04 14.33
N THR A 153 2.88 6.94 15.65
CA THR A 153 1.98 6.17 16.51
C THR A 153 0.54 6.68 16.56
N LYS A 154 0.28 7.88 16.00
CA LYS A 154 -1.05 8.48 15.88
C LYS A 154 -1.63 8.34 14.47
N GLY A 155 -0.87 7.73 13.54
CA GLY A 155 -1.28 7.56 12.13
C GLY A 155 -1.04 8.79 11.25
N LYS A 156 -0.28 9.78 11.73
CA LYS A 156 0.11 10.93 10.92
C LYS A 156 1.30 10.54 10.04
N VAL A 157 1.27 10.98 8.79
CA VAL A 157 2.39 10.81 7.86
C VAL A 157 3.59 11.61 8.37
N LYS A 158 4.75 10.94 8.40
CA LYS A 158 6.03 11.58 8.73
C LYS A 158 6.59 12.30 7.51
N ASP A 159 7.46 13.30 7.75
CA ASP A 159 8.07 14.11 6.69
C ASP A 159 9.18 13.37 5.91
N ASP A 160 9.51 12.13 6.29
CA ASP A 160 10.53 11.29 5.66
C ASP A 160 9.97 10.36 4.54
N TYR A 161 8.80 10.69 3.98
CA TYR A 161 8.26 9.97 2.83
C TYR A 161 9.20 10.07 1.61
N GLN A 162 9.22 9.03 0.81
CA GLN A 162 10.06 8.94 -0.38
C GLN A 162 9.22 8.59 -1.61
N ILE A 163 9.48 9.29 -2.70
CA ILE A 163 8.92 8.98 -4.01
C ILE A 163 10.10 8.85 -4.98
N LYS A 164 10.22 7.69 -5.60
CA LYS A 164 11.20 7.41 -6.66
C LYS A 164 10.44 6.96 -7.89
N GLY A 165 10.82 7.44 -9.05
CA GLY A 165 10.15 7.04 -10.27
C GLY A 165 10.92 7.41 -11.51
N SER A 166 10.48 6.88 -12.64
CA SER A 166 10.97 7.22 -13.97
C SER A 166 9.81 7.65 -14.84
N ILE A 167 10.03 8.70 -15.62
CA ILE A 167 9.08 9.17 -16.63
C ILE A 167 9.65 8.79 -17.98
N LYS A 168 8.82 8.21 -18.85
CA LYS A 168 9.18 7.81 -20.21
C LYS A 168 8.31 8.57 -21.20
N ASN A 169 8.90 8.89 -22.36
CA ASN A 169 8.21 9.48 -23.50
C ASN A 169 7.38 10.74 -23.14
N ALA A 170 7.85 11.53 -22.16
CA ALA A 170 7.17 12.74 -21.77
C ALA A 170 7.18 13.78 -22.87
N ARG A 171 6.01 14.28 -23.24
CA ARG A 171 5.85 15.45 -24.09
C ARG A 171 5.39 16.64 -23.27
N LEU A 172 6.24 17.69 -23.26
CA LEU A 172 5.98 18.92 -22.52
C LEU A 172 5.55 20.01 -23.52
N ASP A 173 4.43 20.63 -23.27
CA ASP A 173 3.99 21.83 -23.98
C ASP A 173 4.37 23.03 -23.11
N LEU A 174 5.58 23.53 -23.34
CA LEU A 174 6.03 24.75 -22.67
C LEU A 174 5.24 25.89 -23.30
N LEU A 175 4.39 26.56 -22.51
CA LEU A 175 3.67 27.76 -22.92
C LEU A 175 4.65 28.69 -23.65
N ASN A 176 4.44 28.85 -24.95
CA ASN A 176 5.20 29.83 -25.73
C ASN A 176 5.06 31.16 -24.99
N GLN A 177 6.16 31.70 -24.51
CA GLN A 177 6.23 33.08 -24.13
C GLN A 177 5.89 33.89 -25.41
N SER A 178 4.63 34.26 -25.53
CA SER A 178 4.24 35.25 -26.51
C SER A 178 5.06 36.49 -26.18
N THR A 179 6.05 36.77 -27.01
CA THR A 179 6.74 38.04 -27.04
C THR A 179 5.68 39.12 -27.10
N ILE A 180 5.50 39.84 -26.00
CA ILE A 180 4.78 41.12 -25.99
C ILE A 180 5.70 42.08 -26.69
N ASN A 181 5.36 42.40 -27.94
CA ASN A 181 5.93 43.53 -28.66
C ASN A 181 5.28 44.82 -28.17
#